data_e84482729410a65a7afcfe9402ada9e4
#
_entry.id   e84482729410a65a7afcfe9402ada9e4
#
_cell.length_a   1.000
_cell.length_b   1.000
_cell.length_c   1.000
_cell.angle_alpha   90.00
_cell.angle_beta   90.00
_cell.angle_gamma   90.00
#
_symmetry.space_group_name_H-M   'P 1'
#
loop_
_entity.id
_entity.type
_entity.pdbx_description
1 polymer ?
#
loop_
_entity_poly.entity_id
_entity_poly.type
_entity_poly.pdbx_seq_one_letter_code
_entity_poly.pdbx_strand_id
1 'polypeptide(L)'
;MKIKSKRIHLIERNDEIIKVAEQIWESGHWALPEAKAKALLGGSILFHKKRAEPSYFGGRILNYRLQDKGKFKGLVIFTFEYQADHRMVLADKGWSKDIKIVMKE
;
A
#
# COMPACT_ATOMS: atom_id res chain seq x y z
N MET A 1 13.49 -6.78 11.71
CA MET A 1 13.17 -7.29 10.36
C MET A 1 13.30 -6.17 9.35
N LYS A 2 13.81 -6.46 8.19
CA LYS A 2 13.98 -5.44 7.14
C LYS A 2 12.71 -5.29 6.33
N ILE A 3 12.42 -4.06 5.93
CA ILE A 3 11.36 -3.77 4.98
C ILE A 3 11.79 -4.32 3.62
N LYS A 4 10.87 -4.95 2.92
CA LYS A 4 11.15 -5.53 1.61
C LYS A 4 11.59 -4.45 0.62
N SER A 5 12.48 -4.82 -0.32
CA SER A 5 12.93 -3.90 -1.35
C SER A 5 11.78 -3.42 -2.22
N LYS A 6 10.89 -4.33 -2.61
CA LYS A 6 9.72 -3.89 -3.37
C LYS A 6 8.64 -3.45 -2.39
N ARG A 7 8.15 -2.24 -2.63
CA ARG A 7 7.19 -1.66 -1.70
C ARG A 7 6.42 -0.54 -2.36
N ILE A 8 5.28 -0.23 -1.79
CA ILE A 8 4.50 0.91 -2.22
C ILE A 8 4.23 1.79 -1.00
N HIS A 9 4.51 3.08 -1.15
CA HIS A 9 4.19 4.10 -0.16
C HIS A 9 2.96 4.83 -0.64
N LEU A 10 2.00 5.04 0.25
CA LEU A 10 0.71 5.64 -0.10
C LEU A 10 0.36 6.71 0.91
N ILE A 11 -0.27 7.78 0.42
CA ILE A 11 -0.88 8.78 1.30
C ILE A 11 -2.37 8.49 1.33
N GLU A 12 -2.85 7.99 2.48
CA GLU A 12 -4.25 7.63 2.65
C GLU A 12 -5.03 8.87 3.09
N ARG A 13 -6.04 9.25 2.31
CA ARG A 13 -6.81 10.47 2.55
C ARG A 13 -8.27 10.22 2.87
N ASN A 14 -8.77 9.01 2.65
CA ASN A 14 -10.21 8.75 2.68
C ASN A 14 -10.63 7.72 3.74
N ASP A 15 -9.74 7.38 4.67
CA ASP A 15 -10.03 6.40 5.72
C ASP A 15 -10.53 5.07 5.15
N GLU A 16 -9.92 4.63 4.06
CA GLU A 16 -10.30 3.38 3.40
C GLU A 16 -9.37 2.23 3.74
N ILE A 17 -8.81 2.24 4.96
CA ILE A 17 -8.06 1.12 5.49
C ILE A 17 -9.01 0.38 6.43
N ILE A 18 -9.42 -0.83 6.03
CA ILE A 18 -10.50 -1.55 6.70
C ILE A 18 -9.99 -2.90 7.19
N LYS A 19 -10.22 -3.19 8.46
CA LYS A 19 -9.85 -4.47 9.03
C LYS A 19 -10.85 -5.53 8.58
N VAL A 20 -10.35 -6.62 7.99
CA VAL A 20 -11.22 -7.70 7.49
C VAL A 20 -11.05 -8.99 8.27
N ALA A 21 -9.96 -9.14 9.01
CA ALA A 21 -9.72 -10.30 9.87
C ALA A 21 -8.66 -9.92 10.87
N GLU A 22 -8.28 -10.82 11.77
CA GLU A 22 -7.21 -10.58 12.74
C GLU A 22 -5.93 -10.27 11.98
N GLN A 23 -5.35 -9.10 12.20
CA GLN A 23 -4.10 -8.63 11.55
C GLN A 23 -4.21 -8.46 10.04
N ILE A 24 -5.38 -8.67 9.44
CA ILE A 24 -5.57 -8.57 7.99
C ILE A 24 -6.44 -7.37 7.66
N TRP A 25 -5.97 -6.56 6.73
CA TRP A 25 -6.60 -5.29 6.37
C TRP A 25 -6.69 -5.14 4.87
N GLU A 26 -7.61 -4.29 4.42
CA GLU A 26 -7.69 -3.91 3.00
C GLU A 26 -7.51 -2.41 2.87
N SER A 27 -6.88 -2.00 1.78
CA SER A 27 -6.73 -0.58 1.44
C SER A 27 -7.07 -0.39 -0.03
N GLY A 28 -7.97 0.49 -0.32
CA GLY A 28 -8.38 0.88 -1.66
C GLY A 28 -8.64 2.38 -1.68
N HIS A 29 -8.93 2.93 -2.73
CA HIS A 29 -8.91 2.41 -4.11
C HIS A 29 -7.77 3.14 -4.81
N TRP A 30 -6.83 2.40 -5.37
CA TRP A 30 -5.60 3.00 -5.87
C TRP A 30 -5.52 2.88 -7.39
N ALA A 31 -5.19 4.00 -8.04
CA ALA A 31 -5.09 4.06 -9.49
C ALA A 31 -3.66 3.71 -9.90
N LEU A 32 -3.44 2.43 -10.21
CA LEU A 32 -2.16 1.97 -10.74
C LEU A 32 -2.43 0.77 -11.64
N PRO A 33 -1.50 0.49 -12.59
CA PRO A 33 -1.68 -0.65 -13.49
C PRO A 33 -1.72 -1.97 -12.72
N GLU A 34 -2.56 -2.88 -13.16
CA GLU A 34 -2.68 -4.20 -12.52
C GLU A 34 -1.34 -4.92 -12.46
N ALA A 35 -0.51 -4.77 -13.50
CA ALA A 35 0.80 -5.39 -13.53
C ALA A 35 1.68 -4.94 -12.37
N LYS A 36 1.56 -3.67 -11.96
CA LYS A 36 2.30 -3.15 -10.81
C LYS A 36 1.78 -3.75 -9.52
N ALA A 37 0.46 -3.84 -9.38
CA ALA A 37 -0.13 -4.45 -8.19
C ALA A 37 0.32 -5.90 -8.04
N LYS A 38 0.31 -6.65 -9.14
CA LYS A 38 0.73 -8.03 -9.14
C LYS A 38 2.21 -8.17 -8.75
N ALA A 39 3.05 -7.28 -9.28
CA ALA A 39 4.49 -7.30 -8.98
C ALA A 39 4.78 -6.97 -7.52
N LEU A 40 3.86 -6.28 -6.84
CA LEU A 40 4.04 -5.90 -5.44
C LEU A 40 3.65 -7.00 -4.45
N LEU A 41 3.07 -8.10 -4.92
CA LEU A 41 2.69 -9.19 -4.01
C LEU A 41 3.90 -9.70 -3.25
N GLY A 42 3.73 -9.87 -1.94
CA GLY A 42 4.82 -10.28 -1.06
C GLY A 42 5.71 -9.13 -0.61
N GLY A 43 5.56 -7.96 -1.20
CA GLY A 43 6.29 -6.77 -0.79
C GLY A 43 5.61 -6.05 0.34
N SER A 44 5.96 -4.78 0.52
CA SER A 44 5.48 -3.98 1.64
C SER A 44 4.54 -2.88 1.19
N ILE A 45 3.52 -2.59 2.02
CA ILE A 45 2.65 -1.45 1.84
C ILE A 45 2.83 -0.54 3.06
N LEU A 46 3.01 0.76 2.82
CA LEU A 46 3.33 1.71 3.88
C LEU A 46 2.47 2.96 3.69
N PHE A 47 1.77 3.33 4.74
CA PHE A 47 0.85 4.47 4.71
C PHE A 47 1.45 5.67 5.42
N HIS A 48 1.35 6.83 4.78
CA HIS A 48 1.88 8.09 5.27
C HIS A 48 0.77 9.13 5.32
N LYS A 49 0.88 10.08 6.22
CA LYS A 49 -0.03 11.23 6.24
C LYS A 49 0.44 12.30 5.28
N LYS A 50 1.75 12.44 5.14
CA LYS A 50 2.40 13.38 4.22
C LYS A 50 3.66 12.73 3.66
N ARG A 51 4.12 13.24 2.51
CA ARG A 51 5.29 12.70 1.86
C ARG A 51 6.55 12.75 2.73
N ALA A 52 6.70 13.80 3.52
CA ALA A 52 7.90 14.00 4.33
C ALA A 52 7.82 13.36 5.70
N GLU A 53 6.66 12.83 6.08
CA GLU A 53 6.48 12.19 7.38
C GLU A 53 6.66 10.69 7.28
N PRO A 54 7.15 10.04 8.36
CA PRO A 54 7.29 8.59 8.32
C PRO A 54 5.92 7.89 8.27
N SER A 55 5.94 6.64 7.88
CA SER A 55 4.73 5.83 7.82
C SER A 55 4.14 5.65 9.22
N TYR A 56 2.82 5.54 9.27
CA TYR A 56 2.13 5.29 10.55
C TYR A 56 1.49 3.91 10.60
N PHE A 57 1.45 3.20 9.49
CA PHE A 57 0.80 1.90 9.40
C PHE A 57 1.30 1.19 8.16
N GLY A 58 1.17 -0.13 8.12
CA GLY A 58 1.55 -0.87 6.94
C GLY A 58 1.71 -2.35 7.24
N GLY A 59 2.22 -3.09 6.26
CA GLY A 59 2.41 -4.50 6.41
C GLY A 59 2.86 -5.18 5.13
N ARG A 60 2.70 -6.49 5.10
CA ARG A 60 3.08 -7.31 3.96
C ARG A 60 1.88 -7.51 3.04
N ILE A 61 2.06 -7.24 1.76
CA ILE A 61 0.99 -7.38 0.77
C ILE A 61 0.76 -8.86 0.50
N LEU A 62 -0.46 -9.33 0.78
CA LEU A 62 -0.84 -10.72 0.58
C LEU A 62 -1.52 -10.93 -0.75
N ASN A 63 -2.33 -9.97 -1.18
CA ASN A 63 -3.14 -10.14 -2.38
C ASN A 63 -3.63 -8.77 -2.85
N TYR A 64 -4.26 -8.76 -4.02
CA TYR A 64 -4.94 -7.57 -4.52
C TYR A 64 -6.18 -8.01 -5.28
N ARG A 65 -7.09 -7.09 -5.49
CA ARG A 65 -8.22 -7.28 -6.38
C ARG A 65 -8.58 -5.96 -7.02
N LEU A 66 -9.31 -6.02 -8.11
CA LEU A 66 -9.81 -4.82 -8.77
C LEU A 66 -11.26 -4.62 -8.38
N GLN A 67 -11.64 -3.37 -8.12
CA GLN A 67 -13.03 -3.05 -7.88
C GLN A 67 -13.83 -3.35 -9.15
N ASP A 68 -14.90 -4.12 -9.03
CA ASP A 68 -15.62 -4.61 -10.20
C ASP A 68 -16.82 -3.76 -10.60
N LYS A 69 -17.27 -2.85 -9.73
CA LYS A 69 -18.45 -2.04 -10.00
C LYS A 69 -18.29 -0.62 -9.47
N GLY A 70 -19.13 0.28 -9.96
CA GLY A 70 -19.26 1.62 -9.43
C GLY A 70 -18.19 2.57 -9.94
N LYS A 71 -18.12 3.73 -9.30
CA LYS A 71 -17.22 4.80 -9.76
C LYS A 71 -15.74 4.47 -9.57
N PHE A 72 -15.45 3.46 -8.74
CA PHE A 72 -14.06 3.04 -8.51
C PHE A 72 -13.70 1.78 -9.30
N LYS A 73 -14.51 1.43 -10.31
CA LYS A 73 -14.27 0.24 -11.12
C LYS A 73 -12.87 0.28 -11.74
N GLY A 74 -12.15 -0.82 -11.61
CA GLY A 74 -10.80 -0.94 -12.16
C GLY A 74 -9.69 -0.49 -11.23
N LEU A 75 -10.03 0.16 -10.12
CA LEU A 75 -9.00 0.58 -9.15
C LEU A 75 -8.61 -0.59 -8.27
N VAL A 76 -7.39 -0.54 -7.74
CA VAL A 76 -6.78 -1.62 -6.99
C VAL A 76 -7.12 -1.54 -5.52
N ILE A 77 -7.45 -2.70 -4.94
CA ILE A 77 -7.60 -2.86 -3.50
C ILE A 77 -6.55 -3.88 -3.06
N PHE A 78 -5.69 -3.50 -2.11
CA PHE A 78 -4.68 -4.40 -1.56
C PHE A 78 -5.18 -5.05 -0.29
N THR A 79 -4.88 -6.35 -0.12
CA THR A 79 -5.04 -7.06 1.15
C THR A 79 -3.65 -7.23 1.74
N PHE A 80 -3.48 -6.86 2.99
CA PHE A 80 -2.16 -6.94 3.62
C PHE A 80 -2.28 -7.36 5.08
N GLU A 81 -1.18 -7.93 5.57
CA GLU A 81 -1.07 -8.34 6.97
C GLU A 81 -0.27 -7.26 7.71
N TYR A 82 -0.86 -6.68 8.75
CA TYR A 82 -0.20 -5.65 9.55
C TYR A 82 1.11 -6.16 10.14
N GLN A 83 2.15 -5.33 10.07
CA GLN A 83 3.44 -5.63 10.68
C GLN A 83 3.97 -4.34 11.32
N ALA A 84 4.32 -4.44 12.60
CA ALA A 84 4.73 -3.26 13.37
C ALA A 84 5.98 -2.59 12.82
N ASP A 85 6.88 -3.34 12.21
CA ASP A 85 8.11 -2.77 11.66
C ASP A 85 7.88 -1.94 10.40
N HIS A 86 6.63 -1.85 9.92
CA HIS A 86 6.25 -0.97 8.81
C HIS A 86 5.80 0.41 9.29
N ARG A 87 5.93 0.69 10.58
CA ARG A 87 5.68 2.02 11.12
C ARG A 87 7.00 2.77 11.22
N MET A 88 6.94 4.10 11.14
CA MET A 88 8.10 4.99 11.26
C MET A 88 9.13 4.79 10.16
N VAL A 89 8.68 4.46 8.96
CA VAL A 89 9.54 4.29 7.79
C VAL A 89 9.40 5.52 6.89
N LEU A 90 10.53 6.11 6.55
CA LEU A 90 10.55 7.27 5.65
C LEU A 90 10.60 6.80 4.20
N ALA A 91 9.98 7.56 3.32
CA ALA A 91 10.07 7.34 1.88
C ALA A 91 11.07 8.32 1.29
N ASP A 92 11.80 7.86 0.28
CA ASP A 92 12.69 8.74 -0.47
C ASP A 92 11.86 9.69 -1.33
N LYS A 93 12.52 10.62 -1.99
CA LYS A 93 11.88 11.54 -2.93
C LYS A 93 11.36 10.76 -4.14
N GLY A 94 10.55 11.42 -4.95
CA GLY A 94 10.07 10.80 -6.17
C GLY A 94 8.63 10.31 -6.10
N TRP A 95 7.83 10.94 -5.27
CA TRP A 95 6.41 10.65 -5.22
C TRP A 95 5.70 11.07 -6.51
N SER A 96 4.76 10.27 -6.97
CA SER A 96 3.84 10.63 -8.04
C SER A 96 2.47 10.77 -7.41
N LYS A 97 2.06 12.01 -7.16
CA LYS A 97 0.83 12.30 -6.42
C LYS A 97 0.91 11.65 -5.05
N ASP A 98 0.00 10.73 -4.74
CA ASP A 98 -0.09 10.09 -3.43
C ASP A 98 0.53 8.68 -3.43
N ILE A 99 1.29 8.33 -4.45
CA ILE A 99 1.84 6.98 -4.63
C ILE A 99 3.34 7.05 -4.92
N LYS A 100 4.10 6.19 -4.24
CA LYS A 100 5.51 5.98 -4.58
C LYS A 100 5.79 4.49 -4.59
N ILE A 101 6.20 3.96 -5.73
CA ILE A 101 6.50 2.54 -5.89
C ILE A 101 7.99 2.33 -6.02
N VAL A 102 8.53 1.38 -5.25
CA VAL A 102 9.93 0.99 -5.31
C VAL A 102 9.98 -0.50 -5.65
N MET A 103 10.67 -0.83 -6.74
CA MET A 103 10.69 -2.21 -7.27
C MET A 103 12.10 -2.81 -7.29
N LYS A 104 12.92 -2.44 -6.36
CA LYS A 104 14.29 -2.97 -6.30
C LYS A 104 14.31 -4.42 -5.83
N GLU A 105 15.21 -5.16 -6.38
CA GLU A 105 15.47 -6.54 -5.99
C GLU A 105 16.28 -6.62 -4.70
#